data_ff58d4298b4b52db72bfe529485eaf1f
#
_entry.id   ff58d4298b4b52db72bfe529485eaf1f
#
_cell.length_a   1.000
_cell.length_b   1.000
_cell.length_c   1.000
_cell.angle_alpha   90.00
_cell.angle_beta   90.00
_cell.angle_gamma   90.00
#
_symmetry.space_group_name_H-M   'P 1'
#
loop_
_entity.id
_entity.type
_entity.pdbx_description
1 polymer ?
#
loop_
_entity_poly.entity_id
_entity_poly.type
_entity_poly.pdbx_seq_one_letter_code
_entity_poly.pdbx_strand_id
1 'polypeptide(L)'
;MRLHEYQGKEILGRHGIPLPEARLAYFPDEAWLHSMQIGFPSVLKAQILAGGRGKAGGVRLCRSADEVRREAADLFGRSLVTKQTGTDGVPVRKVLVEKVVDIRRELYVSISLDRERVCPVIVVCSEGGTDVETIGIAQPEKIRKIPINPYTGYSSFHTREIMAFLDLDPARRDRIHPLFETLYRVFMDHECLLLELNPLAVTADGELVPVDVKMDVDDNALFRQRSVARMRDLSEQDMDENEARSYGLSFIKLPGTVGCMVNGAGLAMATMDFVKMAGG
;
A
#
# COMPACT_ATOMS: atom_id res chain seq x y z
N MET A 1 -0.48 -3.23 -11.09
CA MET A 1 -1.26 -1.98 -10.92
C MET A 1 -1.30 -1.63 -9.44
N ARG A 2 -0.73 -0.46 -9.08
CA ARG A 2 -0.80 0.04 -7.71
C ARG A 2 -2.15 0.67 -7.43
N LEU A 3 -2.71 0.41 -6.25
CA LEU A 3 -3.94 1.02 -5.76
C LEU A 3 -3.63 2.15 -4.76
N HIS A 4 -4.52 3.14 -4.69
CA HIS A 4 -4.54 4.07 -3.55
C HIS A 4 -4.89 3.35 -2.26
N GLU A 5 -4.50 3.90 -1.12
CA GLU A 5 -4.82 3.35 0.20
C GLU A 5 -6.32 3.11 0.39
N TYR A 6 -7.16 4.10 0.01
CA TYR A 6 -8.63 3.97 0.15
C TYR A 6 -9.20 2.81 -0.67
N GLN A 7 -8.64 2.53 -1.86
CA GLN A 7 -9.07 1.42 -2.71
C GLN A 7 -8.67 0.06 -2.11
N GLY A 8 -7.44 -0.03 -1.60
CA GLY A 8 -7.00 -1.22 -0.88
C GLY A 8 -7.85 -1.49 0.36
N LYS A 9 -8.17 -0.45 1.14
CA LYS A 9 -9.10 -0.54 2.28
C LYS A 9 -10.50 -0.95 1.86
N GLU A 10 -11.03 -0.43 0.76
CA GLU A 10 -12.33 -0.83 0.23
C GLU A 10 -12.37 -2.33 -0.08
N ILE A 11 -11.33 -2.87 -0.71
CA ILE A 11 -11.21 -4.30 -0.99
C ILE A 11 -11.16 -5.08 0.33
N LEU A 12 -10.31 -4.72 1.27
CA LEU A 12 -10.21 -5.39 2.57
C LEU A 12 -11.53 -5.35 3.35
N GLY A 13 -12.21 -4.20 3.36
CA GLY A 13 -13.50 -4.03 4.03
C GLY A 13 -14.59 -4.93 3.46
N ARG A 14 -14.64 -5.12 2.12
CA ARG A 14 -15.58 -6.05 1.46
C ARG A 14 -15.35 -7.51 1.87
N HIS A 15 -14.14 -7.84 2.30
CA HIS A 15 -13.78 -9.16 2.82
C HIS A 15 -13.92 -9.27 4.34
N GLY A 16 -14.48 -8.26 5.00
CA GLY A 16 -14.75 -8.28 6.45
C GLY A 16 -13.54 -7.98 7.34
N ILE A 17 -12.45 -7.45 6.78
CA ILE A 17 -11.32 -6.96 7.59
C ILE A 17 -11.75 -5.71 8.35
N PRO A 18 -11.56 -5.65 9.68
CA PRO A 18 -11.89 -4.47 10.46
C PRO A 18 -10.98 -3.29 10.07
N LEU A 19 -11.60 -2.15 9.74
CA LEU A 19 -10.91 -0.95 9.30
C LEU A 19 -11.42 0.26 10.07
N PRO A 20 -10.61 1.32 10.25
CA PRO A 20 -11.10 2.58 10.78
C PRO A 20 -12.17 3.16 9.85
N GLU A 21 -13.19 3.83 10.44
CA GLU A 21 -14.13 4.60 9.63
C GLU A 21 -13.39 5.66 8.84
N ALA A 22 -13.64 5.71 7.53
CA ALA A 22 -12.94 6.61 6.63
C ALA A 22 -13.86 7.08 5.49
N ARG A 23 -13.62 8.29 4.99
CA ARG A 23 -14.35 8.88 3.87
C ARG A 23 -13.40 9.61 2.95
N LEU A 24 -13.56 9.43 1.65
CA LEU A 24 -12.75 10.08 0.63
C LEU A 24 -13.30 11.47 0.33
N ALA A 25 -12.42 12.46 0.30
CA ALA A 25 -12.72 13.85 -0.06
C ALA A 25 -11.93 14.25 -1.31
N TYR A 26 -12.56 15.02 -2.19
CA TYR A 26 -12.00 15.59 -3.42
C TYR A 26 -11.74 17.09 -3.30
N PHE A 27 -12.27 17.72 -2.24
CA PHE A 27 -12.14 19.16 -1.96
C PHE A 27 -11.97 19.40 -0.46
N PRO A 28 -11.38 20.54 -0.04
CA PRO A 28 -11.20 20.86 1.37
C PRO A 28 -12.51 20.88 2.16
N ASP A 29 -13.61 21.39 1.58
CA ASP A 29 -14.90 21.46 2.26
C ASP A 29 -15.53 20.06 2.49
N GLU A 30 -15.31 19.11 1.57
CA GLU A 30 -15.71 17.71 1.78
C GLU A 30 -14.92 17.08 2.92
N ALA A 31 -13.62 17.33 3.00
CA ALA A 31 -12.79 16.83 4.09
C ALA A 31 -13.27 17.35 5.45
N TRP A 32 -13.65 18.64 5.50
CA TRP A 32 -14.25 19.24 6.69
C TRP A 32 -15.58 18.57 7.04
N LEU A 33 -16.49 18.41 6.07
CA LEU A 33 -17.80 17.78 6.28
C LEU A 33 -17.65 16.34 6.78
N HIS A 34 -16.76 15.57 6.19
CA HIS A 34 -16.48 14.19 6.57
C HIS A 34 -15.90 14.09 7.99
N SER A 35 -15.01 15.02 8.38
CA SER A 35 -14.48 15.05 9.73
C SER A 35 -15.52 15.35 10.79
N MET A 36 -16.52 16.18 10.48
CA MET A 36 -17.66 16.45 11.37
C MET A 36 -18.53 15.20 11.58
N GLN A 37 -18.60 14.32 10.59
CA GLN A 37 -19.37 13.07 10.68
C GLN A 37 -18.58 11.96 11.42
N ILE A 38 -17.28 11.86 11.17
CA ILE A 38 -16.38 10.87 11.78
C ILE A 38 -16.07 11.24 13.23
N GLY A 39 -16.01 12.55 13.54
CA GLY A 39 -15.63 13.09 14.85
C GLY A 39 -14.13 13.40 14.94
N PHE A 40 -13.73 13.92 16.10
CA PHE A 40 -12.36 14.34 16.41
C PHE A 40 -11.77 13.50 17.56
N PRO A 41 -10.45 13.26 17.55
CA PRO A 41 -9.51 13.61 16.50
C PRO A 41 -9.71 12.77 15.22
N SER A 42 -9.39 13.36 14.06
CA SER A 42 -9.38 12.69 12.76
C SER A 42 -8.02 12.84 12.06
N VAL A 43 -7.72 11.96 11.12
CA VAL A 43 -6.49 12.01 10.33
C VAL A 43 -6.86 12.30 8.88
N LEU A 44 -6.16 13.26 8.29
CA LEU A 44 -6.17 13.52 6.85
C LEU A 44 -4.99 12.83 6.20
N LYS A 45 -5.25 11.98 5.19
CA LYS A 45 -4.23 11.22 4.47
C LYS A 45 -4.30 11.54 2.99
N ALA A 46 -3.30 12.22 2.46
CA ALA A 46 -3.19 12.45 1.02
C ALA A 46 -3.16 11.11 0.27
N GLN A 47 -3.94 11.00 -0.79
CA GLN A 47 -4.03 9.81 -1.62
C GLN A 47 -3.19 10.00 -2.88
N ILE A 48 -1.97 9.47 -2.89
CA ILE A 48 -1.06 9.39 -4.04
C ILE A 48 -0.52 7.96 -4.17
N LEU A 49 -0.17 7.56 -5.39
CA LEU A 49 0.36 6.20 -5.68
C LEU A 49 1.83 6.02 -5.28
N ALA A 50 2.31 6.75 -4.30
CA ALA A 50 3.68 6.69 -3.80
C ALA A 50 3.72 6.42 -2.29
N GLY A 51 4.75 5.69 -1.87
CA GLY A 51 5.04 5.44 -0.46
C GLY A 51 5.73 6.64 0.21
N GLY A 52 5.79 6.61 1.56
CA GLY A 52 6.49 7.63 2.35
C GLY A 52 5.69 8.92 2.56
N ARG A 53 4.39 8.91 2.32
CA ARG A 53 3.47 10.06 2.49
C ARG A 53 3.58 10.72 3.85
N GLY A 54 3.66 9.93 4.92
CA GLY A 54 3.79 10.45 6.28
C GLY A 54 5.04 11.33 6.46
N LYS A 55 6.21 10.85 5.97
CA LYS A 55 7.47 11.60 6.02
C LYS A 55 7.45 12.85 5.14
N ALA A 56 6.67 12.83 4.06
CA ALA A 56 6.47 13.97 3.15
C ALA A 56 5.41 14.96 3.65
N GLY A 57 4.85 14.75 4.84
CA GLY A 57 3.81 15.59 5.41
C GLY A 57 2.42 15.42 4.78
N GLY A 58 2.18 14.30 4.11
CA GLY A 58 0.88 13.93 3.53
C GLY A 58 -0.10 13.29 4.50
N VAL A 59 0.28 13.15 5.79
CA VAL A 59 -0.58 12.64 6.85
C VAL A 59 -0.66 13.68 7.96
N ARG A 60 -1.87 14.13 8.32
CA ARG A 60 -2.12 15.21 9.26
C ARG A 60 -3.14 14.79 10.32
N LEU A 61 -2.74 14.86 11.58
CA LEU A 61 -3.66 14.70 12.70
C LEU A 61 -4.37 16.03 12.99
N CYS A 62 -5.70 16.01 12.98
CA CYS A 62 -6.55 17.17 13.24
C CYS A 62 -7.43 16.93 14.48
N ARG A 63 -7.41 17.85 15.42
CA ARG A 63 -8.16 17.77 16.67
C ARG A 63 -9.42 18.62 16.69
N SER A 64 -9.61 19.46 15.66
CA SER A 64 -10.77 20.35 15.53
C SER A 64 -11.16 20.59 14.07
N ALA A 65 -12.37 21.10 13.86
CA ALA A 65 -12.88 21.48 12.56
C ALA A 65 -12.02 22.55 11.86
N ASP A 66 -11.49 23.51 12.62
CA ASP A 66 -10.65 24.58 12.10
C ASP A 66 -9.28 24.05 11.65
N GLU A 67 -8.74 23.08 12.40
CA GLU A 67 -7.51 22.38 11.95
C GLU A 67 -7.75 21.64 10.65
N VAL A 68 -8.87 20.92 10.52
CA VAL A 68 -9.20 20.22 9.26
C VAL A 68 -9.30 21.17 8.08
N ARG A 69 -9.97 22.31 8.21
CA ARG A 69 -10.06 23.32 7.14
C ARG A 69 -8.69 23.80 6.69
N ARG A 70 -7.82 24.15 7.63
CA ARG A 70 -6.47 24.62 7.33
C ARG A 70 -5.61 23.54 6.69
N GLU A 71 -5.55 22.36 7.31
CA GLU A 71 -4.70 21.26 6.86
C GLU A 71 -5.20 20.66 5.53
N ALA A 72 -6.50 20.58 5.30
CA ALA A 72 -7.06 20.14 4.04
C ALA A 72 -6.74 21.12 2.91
N ALA A 73 -6.91 22.43 3.14
CA ALA A 73 -6.57 23.45 2.15
C ALA A 73 -5.06 23.40 1.79
N ASP A 74 -4.21 23.19 2.78
CA ASP A 74 -2.77 23.04 2.57
C ASP A 74 -2.45 21.75 1.78
N LEU A 75 -3.06 20.63 2.09
CA LEU A 75 -2.83 19.36 1.38
C LEU A 75 -3.26 19.42 -0.09
N PHE A 76 -4.47 19.91 -0.38
CA PHE A 76 -4.97 20.02 -1.75
C PHE A 76 -4.21 21.03 -2.61
N GLY A 77 -3.52 22.00 -1.98
CA GLY A 77 -2.74 23.04 -2.66
C GLY A 77 -1.30 22.66 -2.99
N ARG A 78 -0.84 21.44 -2.65
CA ARG A 78 0.57 21.06 -2.78
C ARG A 78 0.80 19.80 -3.60
N SER A 79 2.04 19.65 -4.09
CA SER A 79 2.59 18.37 -4.55
C SER A 79 3.41 17.74 -3.43
N LEU A 80 3.25 16.43 -3.24
CA LEU A 80 4.04 15.67 -2.27
C LEU A 80 5.29 15.10 -2.94
N VAL A 81 6.44 15.46 -2.41
CA VAL A 81 7.73 14.92 -2.81
C VAL A 81 8.14 13.82 -1.85
N THR A 82 8.27 12.61 -2.38
CA THR A 82 8.73 11.42 -1.63
C THR A 82 9.96 10.83 -2.33
N LYS A 83 10.58 9.82 -1.74
CA LYS A 83 11.67 9.09 -2.41
C LYS A 83 11.26 8.42 -3.73
N GLN A 84 9.95 8.28 -3.99
CA GLN A 84 9.39 7.58 -5.15
C GLN A 84 8.78 8.50 -6.21
N THR A 85 8.61 9.82 -5.95
CA THR A 85 7.88 10.75 -6.84
C THR A 85 8.79 11.68 -7.65
N GLY A 86 10.10 11.57 -7.53
CA GLY A 86 11.00 12.56 -8.11
C GLY A 86 10.92 13.94 -7.46
N THR A 87 11.62 14.93 -8.02
CA THR A 87 11.74 16.29 -7.46
C THR A 87 10.45 17.12 -7.58
N ASP A 88 9.65 16.87 -8.62
CA ASP A 88 8.43 17.64 -8.90
C ASP A 88 7.25 17.22 -8.02
N GLY A 89 7.34 16.04 -7.40
CA GLY A 89 6.30 15.49 -6.56
C GLY A 89 5.03 15.12 -7.33
N VAL A 90 4.02 14.65 -6.60
CA VAL A 90 2.69 14.32 -7.13
C VAL A 90 1.65 15.23 -6.49
N PRO A 91 0.82 15.94 -7.29
CA PRO A 91 -0.21 16.83 -6.76
C PRO A 91 -1.27 16.03 -5.98
N VAL A 92 -1.64 16.51 -4.80
CA VAL A 92 -2.69 15.92 -3.98
C VAL A 92 -4.05 16.29 -4.55
N ARG A 93 -4.77 15.31 -5.08
CA ARG A 93 -6.11 15.47 -5.67
C ARG A 93 -7.22 14.86 -4.83
N LYS A 94 -6.84 14.01 -3.86
CA LYS A 94 -7.75 13.27 -3.00
C LYS A 94 -7.17 13.17 -1.61
N VAL A 95 -8.03 13.26 -0.60
CA VAL A 95 -7.65 13.11 0.81
C VAL A 95 -8.61 12.13 1.46
N LEU A 96 -8.08 11.11 2.13
CA LEU A 96 -8.85 10.22 2.97
C LEU A 96 -8.95 10.82 4.37
N VAL A 97 -10.17 11.08 4.82
CA VAL A 97 -10.47 11.49 6.20
C VAL A 97 -10.78 10.24 7.00
N GLU A 98 -10.04 9.99 8.06
CA GLU A 98 -10.12 8.74 8.80
C GLU A 98 -10.20 8.98 10.30
N LYS A 99 -10.96 8.12 10.99
CA LYS A 99 -11.02 8.09 12.44
C LYS A 99 -9.66 7.66 13.02
N VAL A 100 -9.20 8.36 14.04
CA VAL A 100 -7.95 7.99 14.73
C VAL A 100 -8.11 6.64 15.43
N VAL A 101 -7.13 5.77 15.25
CA VAL A 101 -7.00 4.51 15.99
C VAL A 101 -6.11 4.75 17.19
N ASP A 102 -6.54 4.28 18.37
CA ASP A 102 -5.69 4.27 19.58
C ASP A 102 -4.66 3.14 19.48
N ILE A 103 -3.48 3.47 19.02
CA ILE A 103 -2.41 2.51 18.70
C ILE A 103 -1.54 2.29 19.93
N ARG A 104 -1.52 1.07 20.43
CA ARG A 104 -0.60 0.64 21.50
C ARG A 104 0.73 0.10 20.97
N ARG A 105 0.68 -0.64 19.84
CA ARG A 105 1.86 -1.18 19.15
C ARG A 105 1.63 -1.09 17.64
N GLU A 106 2.69 -0.83 16.93
CA GLU A 106 2.69 -0.84 15.46
C GLU A 106 3.46 -2.07 14.97
N LEU A 107 2.80 -2.86 14.14
CA LEU A 107 3.36 -4.05 13.52
C LEU A 107 3.45 -3.82 12.01
N TYR A 108 4.37 -4.52 11.37
CA TYR A 108 4.41 -4.62 9.93
C TYR A 108 3.96 -6.02 9.49
N VAL A 109 3.13 -6.05 8.48
CA VAL A 109 2.71 -7.28 7.80
C VAL A 109 2.69 -7.05 6.30
N SER A 110 3.31 -7.93 5.55
CA SER A 110 3.13 -7.96 4.10
C SER A 110 2.99 -9.38 3.58
N ILE A 111 2.33 -9.51 2.43
CA ILE A 111 2.26 -10.74 1.64
C ILE A 111 2.79 -10.41 0.26
N SER A 112 3.74 -11.19 -0.21
CA SER A 112 4.37 -11.04 -1.52
C SER A 112 4.75 -12.40 -2.10
N LEU A 113 5.27 -12.42 -3.33
CA LEU A 113 5.76 -13.65 -3.96
C LEU A 113 7.26 -13.80 -3.75
N ASP A 114 7.67 -14.91 -3.15
CA ASP A 114 9.07 -15.34 -3.12
C ASP A 114 9.38 -16.08 -4.42
N ARG A 115 10.18 -15.45 -5.30
CA ARG A 115 10.49 -15.99 -6.62
C ARG A 115 11.46 -17.17 -6.56
N GLU A 116 12.31 -17.24 -5.55
CA GLU A 116 13.25 -18.35 -5.37
C GLU A 116 12.52 -19.60 -4.92
N ARG A 117 11.58 -19.45 -3.97
CA ARG A 117 10.78 -20.54 -3.42
C ARG A 117 9.50 -20.82 -4.22
N VAL A 118 9.18 -19.95 -5.18
CA VAL A 118 7.97 -20.03 -6.03
C VAL A 118 6.70 -20.17 -5.20
N CYS A 119 6.59 -19.36 -4.14
CA CYS A 119 5.43 -19.41 -3.23
C CYS A 119 5.11 -18.04 -2.65
N PRO A 120 3.88 -17.81 -2.19
CA PRO A 120 3.55 -16.67 -1.36
C PRO A 120 4.34 -16.71 -0.05
N VAL A 121 4.78 -15.56 0.42
CA VAL A 121 5.45 -15.38 1.71
C VAL A 121 4.76 -14.30 2.51
N ILE A 122 4.43 -14.59 3.77
CA ILE A 122 4.03 -13.57 4.73
C ILE A 122 5.30 -13.09 5.44
N VAL A 123 5.53 -11.79 5.41
CA VAL A 123 6.61 -11.14 6.15
C VAL A 123 5.98 -10.36 7.28
N VAL A 124 6.45 -10.61 8.50
CA VAL A 124 6.01 -9.88 9.69
C VAL A 124 7.21 -9.26 10.40
N CYS A 125 7.00 -8.07 10.96
CA CYS A 125 7.98 -7.39 11.80
C CYS A 125 7.28 -6.86 13.06
N SER A 126 7.97 -6.95 14.19
CA SER A 126 7.47 -6.44 15.48
C SER A 126 7.48 -4.92 15.58
N GLU A 127 8.06 -4.23 14.59
CA GLU A 127 8.10 -2.78 14.45
C GLU A 127 7.47 -2.36 13.13
N GLY A 128 6.36 -1.62 13.21
CA GLY A 128 5.65 -1.03 12.08
C GLY A 128 5.82 0.49 12.04
N GLY A 129 5.13 1.14 11.08
CA GLY A 129 5.17 2.60 10.92
C GLY A 129 6.51 3.15 10.42
N THR A 130 7.47 2.29 10.15
CA THR A 130 8.85 2.62 9.78
C THR A 130 9.27 1.97 8.47
N ASP A 131 10.51 2.25 8.06
CA ASP A 131 11.14 1.65 6.87
C ASP A 131 11.67 0.24 7.24
N VAL A 132 10.87 -0.78 6.97
CA VAL A 132 11.16 -2.18 7.31
C VAL A 132 12.39 -2.72 6.57
N GLU A 133 12.70 -2.18 5.41
CA GLU A 133 13.92 -2.54 4.68
C GLU A 133 15.17 -2.17 5.49
N THR A 134 15.15 -1.00 6.13
CA THR A 134 16.24 -0.56 7.03
C THR A 134 16.34 -1.46 8.26
N ILE A 135 15.20 -1.87 8.84
CA ILE A 135 15.16 -2.82 9.96
C ILE A 135 15.73 -4.17 9.53
N GLY A 136 15.36 -4.65 8.33
CA GLY A 136 15.84 -5.93 7.81
C GLY A 136 17.35 -6.03 7.65
N ILE A 137 18.02 -4.91 7.41
CA ILE A 137 19.48 -4.83 7.32
C ILE A 137 20.11 -4.74 8.71
N ALA A 138 19.56 -3.88 9.57
CA ALA A 138 20.14 -3.56 10.88
C ALA A 138 19.80 -4.59 11.97
N GLN A 139 18.60 -5.17 11.94
CA GLN A 139 18.04 -6.02 12.98
C GLN A 139 17.20 -7.15 12.35
N PRO A 140 17.82 -8.08 11.58
CA PRO A 140 17.11 -9.12 10.84
C PRO A 140 16.29 -10.05 11.73
N GLU A 141 16.65 -10.19 13.00
CA GLU A 141 15.91 -10.98 14.00
C GLU A 141 14.50 -10.44 14.29
N LYS A 142 14.24 -9.17 14.00
CA LYS A 142 12.91 -8.54 14.12
C LYS A 142 11.97 -8.85 12.95
N ILE A 143 12.47 -9.52 11.93
CA ILE A 143 11.69 -9.88 10.74
C ILE A 143 11.60 -11.39 10.64
N ARG A 144 10.38 -11.87 10.42
CA ARG A 144 10.10 -13.29 10.13
C ARG A 144 9.47 -13.41 8.75
N LYS A 145 10.03 -14.30 7.93
CA LYS A 145 9.46 -14.71 6.64
C LYS A 145 8.82 -16.08 6.78
N ILE A 146 7.55 -16.19 6.47
CA ILE A 146 6.74 -17.39 6.61
C ILE A 146 6.25 -17.78 5.22
N PRO A 147 6.90 -18.75 4.56
CA PRO A 147 6.47 -19.21 3.24
C PRO A 147 5.20 -20.05 3.37
N ILE A 148 4.28 -19.87 2.41
CA ILE A 148 3.03 -20.61 2.36
C ILE A 148 3.04 -21.49 1.12
N ASN A 149 2.86 -22.79 1.32
CA ASN A 149 2.73 -23.72 0.20
C ASN A 149 1.43 -23.39 -0.57
N PRO A 150 1.50 -23.06 -1.87
CA PRO A 150 0.34 -22.64 -2.64
C PRO A 150 -0.71 -23.74 -2.83
N TYR A 151 -0.34 -25.01 -2.66
CA TYR A 151 -1.26 -26.15 -2.78
C TYR A 151 -2.07 -26.40 -1.50
N THR A 152 -1.49 -26.15 -0.34
CA THR A 152 -2.17 -26.34 0.96
C THR A 152 -2.76 -25.05 1.52
N GLY A 153 -2.30 -23.90 1.04
CA GLY A 153 -2.76 -22.59 1.46
C GLY A 153 -2.38 -22.20 2.88
N TYR A 154 -3.01 -21.14 3.35
CA TYR A 154 -2.85 -20.68 4.73
C TYR A 154 -3.52 -21.64 5.72
N SER A 155 -2.90 -21.81 6.87
CA SER A 155 -3.43 -22.72 7.92
C SER A 155 -3.10 -22.22 9.31
N SER A 156 -3.72 -22.83 10.30
CA SER A 156 -3.61 -22.42 11.70
C SER A 156 -2.19 -22.52 12.30
N PHE A 157 -1.30 -23.32 11.72
CA PHE A 157 0.09 -23.33 12.19
C PHE A 157 0.85 -22.05 11.82
N HIS A 158 0.57 -21.47 10.64
CA HIS A 158 1.13 -20.17 10.25
C HIS A 158 0.69 -19.09 11.23
N THR A 159 -0.59 -19.10 11.64
CA THR A 159 -1.08 -18.17 12.67
C THR A 159 -0.29 -18.31 13.96
N ARG A 160 -0.06 -19.54 14.42
CA ARG A 160 0.72 -19.76 15.66
C ARG A 160 2.13 -19.23 15.55
N GLU A 161 2.79 -19.43 14.40
CA GLU A 161 4.13 -18.92 14.15
C GLU A 161 4.14 -17.37 14.16
N ILE A 162 3.18 -16.72 13.48
CA ILE A 162 3.02 -15.27 13.47
C ILE A 162 2.81 -14.75 14.89
N MET A 163 1.86 -15.32 15.62
CA MET A 163 1.51 -14.88 16.98
C MET A 163 2.68 -15.01 17.95
N ALA A 164 3.39 -16.13 17.89
CA ALA A 164 4.55 -16.37 18.75
C ALA A 164 5.69 -15.37 18.42
N PHE A 165 5.93 -15.09 17.16
CA PHE A 165 6.97 -14.16 16.74
C PHE A 165 6.64 -12.70 17.09
N LEU A 166 5.39 -12.28 16.90
CA LEU A 166 4.92 -10.93 17.19
C LEU A 166 4.55 -10.70 18.67
N ASP A 167 4.70 -11.71 19.52
CA ASP A 167 4.29 -11.69 20.93
C ASP A 167 2.82 -11.20 21.08
N LEU A 168 1.91 -11.88 20.35
CA LEU A 168 0.48 -11.63 20.43
C LEU A 168 -0.18 -12.56 21.42
N ASP A 169 -1.21 -12.07 22.12
CA ASP A 169 -1.96 -12.82 23.12
C ASP A 169 -2.56 -14.12 22.54
N PRO A 170 -2.15 -15.31 23.01
CA PRO A 170 -2.68 -16.59 22.53
C PRO A 170 -4.20 -16.74 22.68
N ALA A 171 -4.81 -16.08 23.66
CA ALA A 171 -6.25 -16.10 23.88
C ALA A 171 -7.05 -15.46 22.73
N ARG A 172 -6.38 -14.66 21.89
CA ARG A 172 -7.00 -13.97 20.75
C ARG A 172 -6.89 -14.72 19.43
N ARG A 173 -6.40 -15.95 19.45
CA ARG A 173 -6.18 -16.75 18.24
C ARG A 173 -7.41 -16.83 17.35
N ASP A 174 -8.60 -16.97 17.93
CA ASP A 174 -9.86 -17.12 17.18
C ASP A 174 -10.25 -15.86 16.40
N ARG A 175 -9.67 -14.69 16.75
CA ARG A 175 -9.83 -13.45 16.02
C ARG A 175 -8.67 -13.18 15.04
N ILE A 176 -7.45 -13.57 15.44
CA ILE A 176 -6.23 -13.33 14.66
C ILE A 176 -6.14 -14.28 13.46
N HIS A 177 -6.53 -15.56 13.64
CA HIS A 177 -6.49 -16.54 12.55
C HIS A 177 -7.36 -16.13 11.35
N PRO A 178 -8.65 -15.76 11.51
CA PRO A 178 -9.47 -15.31 10.39
C PRO A 178 -8.94 -14.05 9.70
N LEU A 179 -8.29 -13.14 10.43
CA LEU A 179 -7.67 -11.95 9.85
C LEU A 179 -6.59 -12.33 8.85
N PHE A 180 -5.59 -13.12 9.28
CA PHE A 180 -4.47 -13.51 8.39
C PHE A 180 -4.91 -14.44 7.26
N GLU A 181 -5.84 -15.36 7.53
CA GLU A 181 -6.43 -16.21 6.50
C GLU A 181 -7.13 -15.38 5.42
N THR A 182 -7.89 -14.37 5.84
CA THR A 182 -8.58 -13.46 4.90
C THR A 182 -7.59 -12.60 4.13
N LEU A 183 -6.55 -12.07 4.77
CA LEU A 183 -5.49 -11.31 4.07
C LEU A 183 -4.81 -12.18 3.00
N TYR A 184 -4.48 -13.44 3.32
CA TYR A 184 -3.93 -14.38 2.36
C TYR A 184 -4.91 -14.66 1.21
N ARG A 185 -6.18 -14.89 1.51
CA ARG A 185 -7.21 -15.09 0.50
C ARG A 185 -7.38 -13.87 -0.41
N VAL A 186 -7.43 -12.67 0.15
CA VAL A 186 -7.47 -11.42 -0.64
C VAL A 186 -6.26 -11.31 -1.55
N PHE A 187 -5.05 -11.62 -1.04
CA PHE A 187 -3.84 -11.61 -1.84
C PHE A 187 -3.92 -12.55 -3.05
N MET A 188 -4.42 -13.77 -2.84
CA MET A 188 -4.56 -14.78 -3.89
C MET A 188 -5.70 -14.45 -4.87
N ASP A 189 -6.88 -14.12 -4.37
CA ASP A 189 -8.10 -13.91 -5.17
C ASP A 189 -7.99 -12.66 -6.06
N HIS A 190 -7.29 -11.62 -5.59
CA HIS A 190 -7.05 -10.41 -6.38
C HIS A 190 -5.72 -10.43 -7.14
N GLU A 191 -5.00 -11.56 -7.12
CA GLU A 191 -3.73 -11.74 -7.83
C GLU A 191 -2.74 -10.61 -7.53
N CYS A 192 -2.57 -10.35 -6.23
CA CYS A 192 -1.68 -9.30 -5.76
C CYS A 192 -0.21 -9.70 -5.95
N LEU A 193 0.62 -8.73 -6.27
CA LEU A 193 2.08 -8.83 -6.20
C LEU A 193 2.59 -8.42 -4.81
N LEU A 194 1.84 -7.51 -4.16
CA LEU A 194 2.10 -7.04 -2.80
C LEU A 194 0.78 -6.67 -2.12
N LEU A 195 0.62 -7.11 -0.89
CA LEU A 195 -0.34 -6.60 0.08
C LEU A 195 0.43 -6.26 1.35
N GLU A 196 0.51 -4.99 1.71
CA GLU A 196 1.29 -4.49 2.84
C GLU A 196 0.40 -3.69 3.79
N LEU A 197 0.52 -3.96 5.07
CA LEU A 197 -0.10 -3.24 6.18
C LEU A 197 1.01 -2.63 7.02
N ASN A 198 1.17 -1.30 6.95
CA ASN A 198 2.26 -0.63 7.63
C ASN A 198 1.85 0.78 8.14
N PRO A 199 1.32 0.87 9.38
CA PRO A 199 1.26 -0.21 10.36
C PRO A 199 -0.03 -1.04 10.33
N LEU A 200 0.08 -2.29 10.78
CA LEU A 200 -1.00 -3.05 11.38
C LEU A 200 -1.00 -2.70 12.89
N ALA A 201 -1.99 -1.96 13.33
CA ALA A 201 -2.08 -1.51 14.72
C ALA A 201 -2.56 -2.62 15.65
N VAL A 202 -1.93 -2.72 16.83
CA VAL A 202 -2.51 -3.40 17.99
C VAL A 202 -3.12 -2.32 18.86
N THR A 203 -4.43 -2.36 19.05
CA THR A 203 -5.17 -1.38 19.87
C THR A 203 -5.06 -1.68 21.36
N ALA A 204 -5.55 -0.77 22.23
CA ALA A 204 -5.49 -0.95 23.68
C ALA A 204 -6.27 -2.19 24.16
N ASP A 205 -7.35 -2.55 23.47
CA ASP A 205 -8.13 -3.77 23.69
C ASP A 205 -7.56 -4.99 22.93
N GLY A 206 -6.40 -4.84 22.28
CA GLY A 206 -5.63 -5.89 21.63
C GLY A 206 -6.20 -6.36 20.28
N GLU A 207 -7.09 -5.61 19.66
CA GLU A 207 -7.55 -5.88 18.30
C GLU A 207 -6.47 -5.51 17.28
N LEU A 208 -6.46 -6.20 16.15
CA LEU A 208 -5.57 -5.91 15.02
C LEU A 208 -6.33 -5.10 13.97
N VAL A 209 -5.87 -3.87 13.69
CA VAL A 209 -6.53 -2.95 12.77
C VAL A 209 -5.52 -2.43 11.74
N PRO A 210 -5.73 -2.67 10.43
CA PRO A 210 -4.92 -2.07 9.37
C PRO A 210 -5.10 -0.55 9.34
N VAL A 211 -4.03 0.20 9.59
CA VAL A 211 -4.06 1.68 9.57
C VAL A 211 -3.65 2.21 8.21
N ASP A 212 -2.59 1.69 7.62
CA ASP A 212 -2.21 2.00 6.24
C ASP A 212 -2.14 0.70 5.42
N VAL A 213 -2.61 0.78 4.17
CA VAL A 213 -2.72 -0.35 3.25
C VAL A 213 -2.07 0.03 1.93
N LYS A 214 -1.15 -0.81 1.48
CA LYS A 214 -0.58 -0.73 0.14
C LYS A 214 -0.87 -2.04 -0.59
N MET A 215 -1.46 -1.94 -1.76
CA MET A 215 -1.84 -3.09 -2.58
C MET A 215 -1.38 -2.88 -4.02
N ASP A 216 -0.59 -3.82 -4.52
CA ASP A 216 -0.19 -3.90 -5.91
C ASP A 216 -0.77 -5.18 -6.52
N VAL A 217 -1.57 -5.04 -7.57
CA VAL A 217 -2.19 -6.15 -8.32
C VAL A 217 -1.41 -6.38 -9.61
N ASP A 218 -1.29 -7.64 -10.03
CA ASP A 218 -0.62 -7.98 -11.29
C ASP A 218 -1.35 -7.36 -12.49
N ASP A 219 -0.66 -6.53 -13.26
CA ASP A 219 -1.22 -5.95 -14.49
C ASP A 219 -1.65 -7.02 -15.49
N ASN A 220 -0.96 -8.18 -15.51
CA ASN A 220 -1.32 -9.31 -16.39
C ASN A 220 -2.63 -9.99 -15.97
N ALA A 221 -3.11 -9.77 -14.76
CA ALA A 221 -4.37 -10.31 -14.28
C ALA A 221 -5.58 -9.39 -14.54
N LEU A 222 -5.37 -8.12 -14.91
CA LEU A 222 -6.44 -7.11 -14.96
C LEU A 222 -7.55 -7.43 -15.96
N PHE A 223 -7.28 -8.21 -17.01
CA PHE A 223 -8.32 -8.62 -17.96
C PHE A 223 -9.42 -9.47 -17.31
N ARG A 224 -9.11 -10.20 -16.23
CA ARG A 224 -10.05 -10.99 -15.42
C ARG A 224 -10.44 -10.32 -14.10
N GLN A 225 -9.63 -9.38 -13.60
CA GLN A 225 -9.89 -8.56 -12.40
C GLN A 225 -10.58 -7.23 -12.75
N ARG A 226 -11.74 -7.31 -13.42
CA ARG A 226 -12.43 -6.13 -14.01
C ARG A 226 -12.80 -5.07 -12.97
N SER A 227 -13.18 -5.46 -11.75
CA SER A 227 -13.50 -4.53 -10.66
C SER A 227 -12.27 -3.73 -10.24
N VAL A 228 -11.13 -4.38 -10.11
CA VAL A 228 -9.85 -3.74 -9.78
C VAL A 228 -9.36 -2.88 -10.94
N ALA A 229 -9.47 -3.35 -12.19
CA ALA A 229 -9.07 -2.58 -13.37
C ALA A 229 -9.79 -1.22 -13.46
N ARG A 230 -11.06 -1.13 -13.02
CA ARG A 230 -11.84 0.13 -12.96
C ARG A 230 -11.36 1.10 -11.88
N MET A 231 -10.58 0.64 -10.92
CA MET A 231 -9.99 1.47 -9.86
C MET A 231 -8.73 2.21 -10.31
N ARG A 232 -8.27 1.99 -11.55
CA ARG A 232 -7.07 2.64 -12.10
C ARG A 232 -7.24 4.16 -12.12
N ASP A 233 -6.30 4.85 -11.50
CA ASP A 233 -6.23 6.31 -11.54
C ASP A 233 -5.30 6.77 -12.65
N LEU A 234 -5.89 7.23 -13.75
CA LEU A 234 -5.13 7.73 -14.90
C LEU A 234 -4.51 9.11 -14.66
N SER A 235 -4.98 9.85 -13.64
CA SER A 235 -4.52 11.21 -13.37
C SER A 235 -3.12 11.30 -12.75
N GLU A 236 -2.62 10.19 -12.20
CA GLU A 236 -1.28 10.07 -11.62
C GLU A 236 -0.31 9.27 -12.50
N GLN A 237 -0.75 8.80 -13.65
CA GLN A 237 0.09 8.06 -14.58
C GLN A 237 0.63 9.01 -15.66
N ASP A 238 1.82 8.69 -16.17
CA ASP A 238 2.38 9.39 -17.31
C ASP A 238 1.44 9.28 -18.51
N MET A 239 1.17 10.41 -19.17
CA MET A 239 0.23 10.45 -20.30
C MET A 239 0.74 9.59 -21.47
N ASP A 240 2.06 9.61 -21.71
CA ASP A 240 2.69 8.83 -22.78
C ASP A 240 2.58 7.32 -22.50
N GLU A 241 2.74 6.90 -21.21
CA GLU A 241 2.55 5.51 -20.80
C GLU A 241 1.10 5.06 -20.95
N ASN A 242 0.14 5.93 -20.63
CA ASN A 242 -1.29 5.63 -20.80
C ASN A 242 -1.68 5.52 -22.27
N GLU A 243 -1.19 6.42 -23.11
CA GLU A 243 -1.42 6.37 -24.55
C GLU A 243 -0.84 5.10 -25.14
N ALA A 244 0.42 4.78 -24.88
CA ALA A 244 1.07 3.55 -25.35
C ALA A 244 0.28 2.29 -24.95
N ARG A 245 -0.20 2.25 -23.70
CA ARG A 245 -1.00 1.12 -23.20
C ARG A 245 -2.33 0.96 -23.96
N SER A 246 -2.94 2.05 -24.43
CA SER A 246 -4.18 1.98 -25.22
C SER A 246 -3.98 1.24 -26.55
N TYR A 247 -2.74 1.20 -27.05
CA TYR A 247 -2.30 0.43 -28.23
C TYR A 247 -1.73 -0.95 -27.87
N GLY A 248 -1.81 -1.39 -26.60
CA GLY A 248 -1.23 -2.65 -26.14
C GLY A 248 0.29 -2.65 -26.04
N LEU A 249 0.91 -1.47 -26.01
CA LEU A 249 2.35 -1.28 -25.88
C LEU A 249 2.75 -1.05 -24.42
N SER A 250 3.93 -1.55 -24.03
CA SER A 250 4.59 -1.18 -22.78
C SER A 250 5.57 -0.04 -23.05
N PHE A 251 5.33 1.12 -22.43
CA PHE A 251 6.22 2.28 -22.54
C PHE A 251 6.75 2.64 -21.16
N ILE A 252 8.03 2.93 -21.08
CA ILE A 252 8.70 3.37 -19.85
C ILE A 252 9.53 4.60 -20.19
N LYS A 253 9.21 5.74 -19.59
CA LYS A 253 9.94 6.99 -19.75
C LYS A 253 11.11 7.02 -18.77
N LEU A 254 12.31 7.06 -19.33
CA LEU A 254 13.55 7.21 -18.57
C LEU A 254 14.19 8.58 -18.88
N PRO A 255 14.98 9.14 -17.96
CA PRO A 255 15.77 10.32 -18.27
C PRO A 255 16.84 9.96 -19.32
N GLY A 256 16.85 10.66 -20.45
CA GLY A 256 17.81 10.41 -21.55
C GLY A 256 17.32 10.97 -22.88
N THR A 257 18.15 10.80 -23.90
CA THR A 257 17.90 11.33 -25.25
C THR A 257 17.72 10.25 -26.33
N VAL A 258 17.82 8.98 -25.94
CA VAL A 258 17.75 7.83 -26.86
C VAL A 258 16.40 7.11 -26.65
N GLY A 259 15.60 7.00 -27.72
CA GLY A 259 14.39 6.18 -27.74
C GLY A 259 14.70 4.78 -28.26
N CYS A 260 14.22 3.74 -27.53
CA CYS A 260 14.37 2.33 -27.93
C CYS A 260 12.99 1.70 -28.15
N MET A 261 12.80 1.05 -29.29
CA MET A 261 11.63 0.22 -29.58
C MET A 261 12.08 -1.20 -29.87
N VAL A 262 11.63 -2.15 -29.06
CA VAL A 262 12.08 -3.53 -29.09
C VAL A 262 10.94 -4.51 -28.83
N ASN A 263 11.09 -5.73 -29.29
CA ASN A 263 10.17 -6.82 -29.00
C ASN A 263 10.65 -7.60 -27.77
N GLY A 264 10.04 -7.34 -26.61
CA GLY A 264 10.28 -8.07 -25.38
C GLY A 264 11.34 -7.46 -24.45
N ALA A 265 11.15 -7.71 -23.15
CA ALA A 265 11.92 -7.09 -22.08
C ALA A 265 13.42 -7.46 -22.10
N GLY A 266 13.78 -8.68 -22.49
CA GLY A 266 15.17 -9.12 -22.54
C GLY A 266 15.99 -8.32 -23.56
N LEU A 267 15.42 -8.09 -24.76
CA LEU A 267 16.05 -7.26 -25.78
C LEU A 267 16.11 -5.79 -25.34
N ALA A 268 15.07 -5.27 -24.66
CA ALA A 268 15.07 -3.93 -24.12
C ALA A 268 16.21 -3.72 -23.12
N MET A 269 16.40 -4.65 -22.18
CA MET A 269 17.48 -4.57 -21.18
C MET A 269 18.86 -4.63 -21.84
N ALA A 270 19.09 -5.57 -22.76
CA ALA A 270 20.35 -5.66 -23.48
C ALA A 270 20.64 -4.39 -24.30
N THR A 271 19.64 -3.82 -24.97
CA THR A 271 19.77 -2.57 -25.72
C THR A 271 20.15 -1.41 -24.79
N MET A 272 19.48 -1.28 -23.62
CA MET A 272 19.82 -0.26 -22.62
C MET A 272 21.24 -0.41 -22.08
N ASP A 273 21.71 -1.64 -21.86
CA ASP A 273 23.08 -1.89 -21.42
C ASP A 273 24.09 -1.40 -22.48
N PHE A 274 23.84 -1.68 -23.76
CA PHE A 274 24.70 -1.18 -24.85
C PHE A 274 24.67 0.35 -24.96
N VAL A 275 23.49 0.98 -24.86
CA VAL A 275 23.37 2.45 -24.87
C VAL A 275 24.17 3.05 -23.73
N LYS A 276 24.03 2.51 -22.50
CA LYS A 276 24.79 2.96 -21.33
C LYS A 276 26.30 2.75 -21.50
N MET A 277 26.75 1.63 -22.05
CA MET A 277 28.16 1.38 -22.34
C MET A 277 28.73 2.35 -23.38
N ALA A 278 27.90 2.83 -24.31
CA ALA A 278 28.27 3.81 -25.33
C ALA A 278 28.17 5.27 -24.82
N GLY A 279 27.79 5.50 -23.57
CA GLY A 279 27.71 6.85 -22.97
C GLY A 279 26.37 7.56 -23.16
N GLY A 280 25.31 6.82 -23.52
CA GLY A 280 23.94 7.34 -23.66
C GLY A 280 23.10 7.19 -22.38
#